data_2dff237138386b2c1e9aa6c4adaabb3e
#
_entry.id   2dff237138386b2c1e9aa6c4adaabb3e
#
_cell.length_a   1.000
_cell.length_b   1.000
_cell.length_c   1.000
_cell.angle_alpha   90.00
_cell.angle_beta   90.00
_cell.angle_gamma   90.00
#
_symmetry.space_group_name_H-M   'P 1'
#
loop_
_entity.id
_entity.type
_entity.pdbx_description
1 polymer ?
#
loop_
_entity_poly.entity_id
_entity_poly.type
_entity_poly.pdbx_seq_one_letter_code
_entity_poly.pdbx_strand_id
1 'polypeptide(L)'
;MEEVSNKLEVTIEDGTTVTVNVLDFVDSLEFGKTYIIYTVNDQSDTVFASILNETEDSYSLDTITDPKELDFINNEIDMVVSELSEEGE
;
A
#
# COMPACT_ATOMS: atom_id res chain seq x y z
N MET A 1 15.35 -14.31 -12.86
CA MET A 1 15.39 -13.65 -12.35
C MET A 1 14.95 -13.59 -11.21
N GLU A 2 15.12 -13.26 -10.53
CA GLU A 2 14.69 -13.24 -9.46
C GLU A 2 14.06 -12.26 -9.20
N GLU A 3 13.04 -12.26 -8.88
CA GLU A 3 12.51 -11.23 -8.60
C GLU A 3 12.56 -10.91 -7.26
N VAL A 4 12.64 -9.73 -6.90
CA VAL A 4 12.60 -9.32 -5.57
C VAL A 4 11.22 -9.51 -5.07
N SER A 5 11.10 -10.18 -3.98
CA SER A 5 9.81 -10.42 -3.41
C SER A 5 9.42 -9.24 -2.53
N ASN A 6 8.41 -8.52 -2.91
CA ASN A 6 7.93 -7.39 -2.12
C ASN A 6 6.64 -7.73 -1.42
N LYS A 7 6.52 -8.96 -0.96
CA LYS A 7 5.31 -9.40 -0.32
C LYS A 7 5.34 -9.14 1.17
N LEU A 8 4.21 -8.82 1.73
CA LEU A 8 4.10 -8.53 3.13
C LEU A 8 2.82 -9.16 3.67
N GLU A 9 2.94 -9.82 4.81
CA GLU A 9 1.77 -10.38 5.45
C GLU A 9 1.19 -9.35 6.40
N VAL A 10 -0.07 -9.03 6.23
CA VAL A 10 -0.71 -8.01 7.05
C VAL A 10 -2.04 -8.51 7.57
N THR A 11 -2.48 -7.94 8.67
CA THR A 11 -3.79 -8.25 9.23
C THR A 11 -4.74 -7.11 8.88
N ILE A 12 -5.86 -7.44 8.27
CA ILE A 12 -6.83 -6.43 7.91
C ILE A 12 -7.86 -6.29 9.02
N GLU A 13 -8.82 -5.40 8.83
CA GLU A 13 -9.69 -4.98 9.91
C GLU A 13 -10.53 -6.09 10.49
N ASP A 14 -10.89 -7.08 9.71
CA ASP A 14 -11.71 -8.15 10.23
C ASP A 14 -10.89 -9.26 10.91
N GLY A 15 -9.60 -9.02 11.08
CA GLY A 15 -8.75 -10.00 11.75
C GLY A 15 -8.11 -11.02 10.85
N THR A 16 -8.41 -10.96 9.57
CA THR A 16 -7.86 -11.91 8.62
C THR A 16 -6.46 -11.48 8.21
N THR A 17 -5.58 -12.44 8.05
CA THR A 17 -4.23 -12.18 7.57
C THR A 17 -4.19 -12.41 6.06
N VAL A 18 -3.65 -11.46 5.33
CA VAL A 18 -3.52 -11.59 3.89
C VAL A 18 -2.11 -11.21 3.48
N THR A 19 -1.67 -11.72 2.35
CA THR A 19 -0.37 -11.36 1.80
C THR A 19 -0.61 -10.39 0.66
N VAL A 20 0.07 -9.25 0.71
CA VAL A 20 -0.08 -8.23 -0.31
C VAL A 20 1.24 -8.03 -1.02
N ASN A 21 1.17 -7.55 -2.24
CA ASN A 21 2.36 -7.21 -3.01
C ASN A 21 2.58 -5.72 -2.88
N VAL A 22 3.67 -5.34 -2.24
CA VAL A 22 3.93 -3.94 -1.94
C VAL A 22 4.49 -3.24 -3.15
N LEU A 23 3.89 -2.14 -3.52
CA LEU A 23 4.41 -1.30 -4.59
C LEU A 23 5.24 -0.16 -4.03
N ASP A 24 4.79 0.42 -2.93
CA ASP A 24 5.51 1.55 -2.38
C ASP A 24 5.07 1.80 -0.96
N PHE A 25 5.92 2.46 -0.19
CA PHE A 25 5.59 2.94 1.15
C PHE A 25 5.66 4.46 1.11
N VAL A 26 4.74 5.11 1.78
CA VAL A 26 4.68 6.57 1.80
C VAL A 26 4.64 7.03 3.24
N ASP A 27 5.64 7.81 3.64
CA ASP A 27 5.65 8.39 4.97
C ASP A 27 5.15 9.81 4.87
N SER A 28 4.19 10.18 5.68
CA SER A 28 3.67 11.53 5.67
C SER A 28 3.94 12.19 7.00
N LEU A 29 4.73 13.24 6.97
CA LEU A 29 4.97 14.02 8.17
C LEU A 29 3.72 14.82 8.54
N GLU A 30 2.98 15.24 7.55
CA GLU A 30 1.81 16.04 7.79
C GLU A 30 0.77 15.30 8.58
N PHE A 31 0.54 14.04 8.27
CA PHE A 31 -0.45 13.25 8.96
C PHE A 31 0.15 12.38 10.04
N GLY A 32 1.47 12.29 10.08
CA GLY A 32 2.15 11.47 11.07
C GLY A 32 1.88 10.00 10.91
N LYS A 33 1.72 9.54 9.69
CA LYS A 33 1.37 8.16 9.41
C LYS A 33 2.18 7.62 8.24
N THR A 34 2.26 6.30 8.19
CA THR A 34 2.86 5.62 7.06
C THR A 34 1.74 4.94 6.29
N TYR A 35 1.78 5.04 4.98
CA TYR A 35 0.80 4.42 4.11
C TYR A 35 1.50 3.39 3.24
N ILE A 36 0.74 2.41 2.78
CA ILE A 36 1.29 1.38 1.92
C ILE A 36 0.43 1.33 0.67
N ILE A 37 1.08 1.25 -0.47
CA ILE A 37 0.41 1.10 -1.76
C ILE A 37 0.71 -0.31 -2.24
N TYR A 38 -0.30 -1.07 -2.56
CA TYR A 38 -0.13 -2.50 -2.78
C TYR A 38 -1.18 -3.05 -3.71
N THR A 39 -0.94 -4.28 -4.16
CA THR A 39 -1.94 -5.06 -4.87
C THR A 39 -2.15 -6.35 -4.10
N VAL A 40 -3.25 -7.01 -4.37
CA VAL A 40 -3.61 -8.21 -3.64
C VAL A 40 -3.67 -9.39 -4.58
N ASN A 41 -2.94 -10.43 -4.24
CA ASN A 41 -2.98 -11.69 -4.99
C ASN A 41 -2.76 -11.48 -6.46
N ASP A 42 -3.70 -11.96 -7.25
CA ASP A 42 -3.58 -11.88 -8.69
C ASP A 42 -4.16 -10.63 -9.28
N GLN A 43 -4.63 -9.72 -8.45
CA GLN A 43 -5.28 -8.54 -8.95
C GLN A 43 -4.29 -7.41 -9.12
N SER A 44 -3.28 -7.65 -9.91
CA SER A 44 -2.23 -6.66 -10.05
C SER A 44 -2.68 -5.44 -10.84
N ASP A 45 -3.85 -5.50 -11.48
CA ASP A 45 -4.34 -4.34 -12.19
C ASP A 45 -5.17 -3.42 -11.28
N THR A 46 -5.33 -3.77 -10.01
CA THR A 46 -6.05 -2.93 -9.07
C THR A 46 -5.11 -2.55 -7.95
N VAL A 47 -4.94 -1.27 -7.74
CA VAL A 47 -3.99 -0.76 -6.75
C VAL A 47 -4.78 -0.26 -5.55
N PHE A 48 -4.34 -0.65 -4.38
CA PHE A 48 -4.98 -0.28 -3.14
C PHE A 48 -4.01 0.52 -2.27
N ALA A 49 -4.53 1.23 -1.32
CA ALA A 49 -3.72 1.93 -0.34
C ALA A 49 -4.39 1.89 1.00
N SER A 50 -3.60 1.79 2.04
CA SER A 50 -4.12 1.72 3.41
C SER A 50 -3.10 2.36 4.34
N ILE A 51 -3.52 2.62 5.57
CA ILE A 51 -2.60 3.08 6.60
C ILE A 51 -1.90 1.85 7.16
N LEU A 52 -0.60 1.91 7.22
CA LEU A 52 0.18 0.79 7.73
C LEU A 52 0.49 0.99 9.20
N ASN A 53 0.10 0.05 10.02
CA ASN A 53 0.41 0.06 11.44
C ASN A 53 1.36 -1.07 11.74
N GLU A 54 2.45 -0.77 12.40
CA GLU A 54 3.44 -1.76 12.72
C GLU A 54 3.38 -2.06 14.20
N THR A 55 3.27 -3.33 14.56
CA THR A 55 3.34 -3.73 15.94
C THR A 55 4.65 -4.47 16.16
N GLU A 56 4.82 -5.02 17.36
CA GLU A 56 6.08 -5.65 17.69
C GLU A 56 6.41 -6.79 16.76
N ASP A 57 5.44 -7.56 16.36
CA ASP A 57 5.74 -8.72 15.55
C ASP A 57 4.80 -8.86 14.37
N SER A 58 4.08 -7.83 14.00
CA SER A 58 3.21 -7.95 12.84
C SER A 58 2.86 -6.58 12.29
N TYR A 59 2.15 -6.59 11.16
CA TYR A 59 1.68 -5.37 10.51
C TYR A 59 0.18 -5.47 10.35
N SER A 60 -0.51 -4.35 10.47
CA SER A 60 -1.93 -4.33 10.20
C SER A 60 -2.25 -3.13 9.32
N LEU A 61 -3.38 -3.20 8.66
CA LEU A 61 -3.81 -2.15 7.75
C LEU A 61 -5.11 -1.56 8.23
N ASP A 62 -5.21 -0.23 8.15
CA ASP A 62 -6.44 0.47 8.49
C ASP A 62 -6.94 1.17 7.26
N THR A 63 -8.25 1.25 7.14
CA THR A 63 -8.87 1.94 6.02
C THR A 63 -8.68 3.45 6.17
N ILE A 64 -8.37 4.10 5.06
CA ILE A 64 -8.23 5.55 5.04
C ILE A 64 -9.63 6.12 4.87
N THR A 65 -10.07 6.93 5.84
CA THR A 65 -11.40 7.51 5.78
C THR A 65 -11.39 9.03 5.71
N ASP A 66 -10.27 9.67 6.05
CA ASP A 66 -10.18 11.12 6.04
C ASP A 66 -10.08 11.62 4.61
N PRO A 67 -10.93 12.54 4.16
CA PRO A 67 -10.86 13.01 2.78
C PRO A 67 -9.52 13.64 2.41
N LYS A 68 -8.86 14.29 3.36
CA LYS A 68 -7.58 14.89 3.05
C LYS A 68 -6.52 13.83 2.85
N GLU A 69 -6.59 12.76 3.63
CA GLU A 69 -5.66 11.67 3.45
C GLU A 69 -5.93 10.95 2.14
N LEU A 70 -7.20 10.81 1.78
CA LEU A 70 -7.52 10.18 0.51
C LEU A 70 -6.97 10.97 -0.66
N ASP A 71 -7.08 12.28 -0.62
CA ASP A 71 -6.52 13.11 -1.68
C ASP A 71 -5.01 12.94 -1.76
N PHE A 72 -4.37 12.95 -0.61
CA PHE A 72 -2.92 12.81 -0.57
C PHE A 72 -2.50 11.47 -1.16
N ILE A 73 -3.14 10.40 -0.73
CA ILE A 73 -2.70 9.08 -1.17
C ILE A 73 -3.08 8.83 -2.62
N ASN A 74 -4.18 9.40 -3.09
CA ASN A 74 -4.55 9.25 -4.49
C ASN A 74 -3.49 9.87 -5.40
N ASN A 75 -2.91 10.98 -4.98
CA ASN A 75 -1.83 11.57 -5.74
C ASN A 75 -0.62 10.65 -5.76
N GLU A 76 -0.34 9.98 -4.66
CA GLU A 76 0.78 9.07 -4.62
C GLU A 76 0.53 7.84 -5.50
N ILE A 77 -0.70 7.35 -5.48
CA ILE A 77 -1.04 6.23 -6.33
C ILE A 77 -0.87 6.60 -7.79
N ASP A 78 -1.29 7.80 -8.16
CA ASP A 78 -1.14 8.25 -9.54
C ASP A 78 0.32 8.25 -9.94
N MET A 79 1.20 8.69 -9.07
CA MET A 79 2.61 8.72 -9.39
C MET A 79 3.18 7.33 -9.55
N VAL A 80 2.77 6.41 -8.68
CA VAL A 80 3.26 5.04 -8.76
C VAL A 80 2.77 4.40 -10.07
N VAL A 81 1.51 4.58 -10.38
CA VAL A 81 0.95 3.98 -11.58
C VAL A 81 1.58 4.58 -12.83
N SER A 82 1.86 5.87 -12.80
CA SER A 82 2.51 6.50 -13.93
C SER A 82 3.89 5.93 -14.17
N GLU A 83 4.63 5.69 -13.10
CA GLU A 83 5.94 5.12 -13.25
C GLU A 83 5.89 3.73 -13.81
N LEU A 84 4.93 2.95 -13.35
CA LEU A 84 4.80 1.60 -13.87
C LEU A 84 4.41 1.61 -15.34
N SER A 85 3.54 2.52 -15.71
CA SER A 85 3.14 2.62 -17.09
C SER A 85 4.27 3.00 -18.00
N GLU A 86 5.08 3.92 -17.55
CA GLU A 86 6.20 4.34 -18.34
C GLU A 86 7.16 3.24 -18.58
N GLU A 87 7.34 2.39 -17.57
CA GLU A 87 8.22 1.33 -17.76
C GLU A 87 7.76 0.39 -18.78
N GLY A 88 6.50 0.24 -18.97
CA GLY A 88 5.96 -0.70 -19.88
C GLY A 88 6.11 -0.29 -21.32
N GLU A 89 6.55 0.91 -21.56
CA GLU A 89 6.72 1.32 -22.88
C GLU A 89 7.93 0.78 -23.48
#